data_23a0fd77277b85d5b1bfd1badc1a5a22
#
_entry.id   23a0fd77277b85d5b1bfd1badc1a5a22
#
_cell.length_a   1.000
_cell.length_b   1.000
_cell.length_c   1.000
_cell.angle_alpha   90.00
_cell.angle_beta   90.00
_cell.angle_gamma   90.00
#
_symmetry.space_group_name_H-M   'P 1'
#
loop_
_entity.id
_entity.type
_entity.pdbx_description
1 polymer ?
#
loop_
_entity_poly.entity_id
_entity_poly.type
_entity_poly.pdbx_seq_one_letter_code
_entity_poly.pdbx_strand_id
1 'polypeptide(L)'
;MLAVDAGNSKTDVAVIAPDGEVLGTARGGGFQPPAVGVGVAVDGLAEVVRRAFAAAGTGSVDHVSACLANADFPVEEEGLAAALRARAWGATVEVRNDTFAILRAGAAEPRGVAVVCGAGVNCVGMRPDGRTARFPALGRISGDWGGGWGLAEEAMWHAARAEDGRGGPTALAAALPAHFGLDSVYALVEALHLERIPAVRRHELTPVLFATATAGDPVARSLVGRMAEEVVAMATVALTRLDLLGEETPVLLGGGVLAARHPLLDGRVREALAAAAPKAVPRVVTAAPVLGAALLGLDRVGAPDPVHARVRAHYEGG
;
A
#
# COMPACT_ATOMS: atom_id res chain seq x y z
N MET A 1 6.97 17.86 15.23
CA MET A 1 6.85 16.40 15.00
C MET A 1 7.39 16.05 13.63
N LEU A 2 7.96 14.85 13.45
CA LEU A 2 8.40 14.30 12.16
C LEU A 2 7.43 13.20 11.73
N ALA A 3 6.82 13.36 10.58
CA ALA A 3 6.00 12.32 9.93
C ALA A 3 6.81 11.66 8.79
N VAL A 4 6.81 10.34 8.75
CA VAL A 4 7.51 9.54 7.74
C VAL A 4 6.53 8.54 7.13
N ASP A 5 6.40 8.56 5.81
CA ASP A 5 5.77 7.51 5.02
C ASP A 5 6.84 6.92 4.09
N ALA A 6 7.27 5.70 4.38
CA ALA A 6 8.34 5.06 3.64
C ALA A 6 7.85 3.74 3.04
N GLY A 7 7.37 3.80 1.81
CA GLY A 7 6.92 2.66 1.03
C GLY A 7 8.05 1.97 0.27
N ASN A 8 7.76 0.85 -0.37
CA ASN A 8 8.74 0.09 -1.16
C ASN A 8 9.32 0.87 -2.36
N SER A 9 8.62 1.87 -2.89
CA SER A 9 9.03 2.60 -4.09
C SER A 9 9.49 4.03 -3.82
N LYS A 10 9.00 4.65 -2.76
CA LYS A 10 9.29 6.05 -2.41
C LYS A 10 9.15 6.28 -0.91
N THR A 11 9.81 7.32 -0.43
CA THR A 11 9.71 7.82 0.93
C THR A 11 9.30 9.29 0.90
N ASP A 12 8.27 9.66 1.64
CA ASP A 12 7.86 11.03 1.88
C ASP A 12 8.03 11.36 3.37
N VAL A 13 8.60 12.53 3.65
CA VAL A 13 8.86 13.00 5.03
C VAL A 13 8.35 14.42 5.18
N ALA A 14 7.72 14.72 6.33
CA ALA A 14 7.25 16.05 6.68
C ALA A 14 7.61 16.42 8.13
N VAL A 15 8.07 17.65 8.33
CA VAL A 15 8.26 18.25 9.65
C VAL A 15 7.08 19.16 9.93
N ILE A 16 6.42 18.95 11.07
CA ILE A 16 5.16 19.60 11.42
C ILE A 16 5.33 20.32 12.77
N ALA A 17 4.97 21.59 12.79
CA ALA A 17 4.94 22.42 13.99
C ALA A 17 3.83 21.99 14.96
N PRO A 18 3.88 22.38 16.25
CA PRO A 18 2.84 22.06 17.22
C PRO A 18 1.44 22.57 16.85
N ASP A 19 1.34 23.62 16.06
CA ASP A 19 0.09 24.20 15.56
C ASP A 19 -0.41 23.61 14.22
N GLY A 20 0.31 22.60 13.68
CA GLY A 20 -0.05 21.90 12.45
C GLY A 20 0.53 22.52 11.17
N GLU A 21 1.39 23.54 11.24
CA GLU A 21 2.08 24.05 10.06
C GLU A 21 3.12 23.04 9.57
N VAL A 22 3.13 22.78 8.25
CA VAL A 22 4.15 21.94 7.61
C VAL A 22 5.38 22.83 7.31
N LEU A 23 6.41 22.67 8.11
CA LEU A 23 7.61 23.51 8.06
C LEU A 23 8.59 23.09 6.98
N GLY A 24 8.63 21.81 6.64
CA GLY A 24 9.55 21.28 5.64
C GLY A 24 9.17 19.89 5.19
N THR A 25 9.42 19.58 3.92
CA THR A 25 9.15 18.27 3.34
C THR A 25 10.35 17.79 2.54
N ALA A 26 10.46 16.46 2.39
CA ALA A 26 11.43 15.87 1.47
C ALA A 26 10.90 14.54 0.92
N ARG A 27 11.35 14.19 -0.29
CA ARG A 27 11.04 12.91 -0.92
C ARG A 27 12.32 12.18 -1.27
N GLY A 28 12.32 10.85 -1.09
CA GLY A 28 13.43 9.95 -1.40
C GLY A 28 13.01 8.66 -2.09
N GLY A 29 13.97 7.77 -2.27
CA GLY A 29 13.76 6.42 -2.80
C GLY A 29 12.98 5.51 -1.87
N GLY A 30 12.80 4.25 -2.30
CA GLY A 30 12.08 3.23 -1.53
C GLY A 30 12.82 2.79 -0.26
N PHE A 31 12.04 2.24 0.67
CA PHE A 31 12.51 1.68 1.94
C PHE A 31 12.32 0.17 1.92
N GLN A 32 13.41 -0.58 1.75
CA GLN A 32 13.40 -2.03 1.53
C GLN A 32 14.37 -2.78 2.45
N PRO A 33 14.17 -2.79 3.77
CA PRO A 33 15.05 -3.49 4.72
C PRO A 33 15.31 -4.96 4.37
N PRO A 34 14.34 -5.74 3.87
CA PRO A 34 14.61 -7.14 3.51
C PRO A 34 15.62 -7.32 2.37
N ALA A 35 15.74 -6.32 1.48
CA ALA A 35 16.66 -6.38 0.34
C ALA A 35 18.07 -5.89 0.67
N VAL A 36 18.20 -4.85 1.52
CA VAL A 36 19.48 -4.16 1.75
C VAL A 36 19.95 -4.21 3.20
N GLY A 37 19.15 -4.76 4.10
CA GLY A 37 19.37 -4.73 5.54
C GLY A 37 18.84 -3.44 6.20
N VAL A 38 18.46 -3.55 7.50
CA VAL A 38 17.86 -2.45 8.26
C VAL A 38 18.78 -1.23 8.31
N GLY A 39 20.09 -1.43 8.54
CA GLY A 39 21.07 -0.35 8.65
C GLY A 39 21.09 0.52 7.39
N VAL A 40 21.26 -0.10 6.21
CA VAL A 40 21.33 0.60 4.92
C VAL A 40 20.01 1.29 4.58
N ALA A 41 18.87 0.63 4.85
CA ALA A 41 17.56 1.24 4.63
C ALA A 41 17.35 2.49 5.50
N VAL A 42 17.74 2.43 6.77
CA VAL A 42 17.64 3.55 7.71
C VAL A 42 18.65 4.67 7.37
N ASP A 43 19.83 4.34 6.82
CA ASP A 43 20.78 5.35 6.30
C ASP A 43 20.19 6.11 5.11
N GLY A 44 19.55 5.41 4.19
CA GLY A 44 18.81 6.04 3.07
C GLY A 44 17.70 6.97 3.57
N LEU A 45 16.92 6.52 4.56
CA LEU A 45 15.90 7.34 5.19
C LEU A 45 16.49 8.58 5.90
N ALA A 46 17.65 8.43 6.56
CA ALA A 46 18.30 9.53 7.26
C ALA A 46 18.65 10.70 6.32
N GLU A 47 19.02 10.42 5.08
CA GLU A 47 19.28 11.47 4.10
C GLU A 47 18.00 12.25 3.73
N VAL A 48 16.86 11.58 3.64
CA VAL A 48 15.56 12.24 3.38
C VAL A 48 15.16 13.10 4.58
N VAL A 49 15.30 12.57 5.80
CA VAL A 49 15.01 13.29 7.05
C VAL A 49 15.91 14.53 7.18
N ARG A 50 17.20 14.40 6.91
CA ARG A 50 18.14 15.53 6.94
C ARG A 50 17.68 16.68 6.02
N ARG A 51 17.20 16.36 4.82
CA ARG A 51 16.67 17.38 3.88
C ARG A 51 15.39 18.03 4.39
N ALA A 52 14.47 17.25 4.98
CA ALA A 52 13.25 17.78 5.57
C ALA A 52 13.56 18.70 6.77
N PHE A 53 14.50 18.31 7.64
CA PHE A 53 14.95 19.13 8.75
C PHE A 53 15.63 20.42 8.31
N ALA A 54 16.49 20.36 7.27
CA ALA A 54 17.13 21.55 6.71
C ALA A 54 16.08 22.53 6.13
N ALA A 55 15.05 22.03 5.45
CA ALA A 55 13.95 22.84 4.95
C ALA A 55 13.12 23.48 6.08
N ALA A 56 12.96 22.77 7.21
CA ALA A 56 12.24 23.24 8.37
C ALA A 56 13.06 24.14 9.33
N GLY A 57 14.36 24.27 9.12
CA GLY A 57 15.25 25.05 10.01
C GLY A 57 15.43 24.42 11.40
N THR A 58 15.28 23.08 11.54
CA THR A 58 15.45 22.35 12.80
C THR A 58 16.31 21.10 12.60
N GLY A 59 16.80 20.50 13.69
CA GLY A 59 17.57 19.24 13.67
C GLY A 59 16.94 18.11 14.48
N SER A 60 15.85 18.40 15.21
CA SER A 60 15.15 17.43 16.03
C SER A 60 13.71 17.84 16.29
N VAL A 61 12.91 16.90 16.81
CA VAL A 61 11.49 17.07 17.14
C VAL A 61 11.14 16.35 18.45
N ASP A 62 9.93 16.57 18.99
CA ASP A 62 9.47 15.83 20.18
C ASP A 62 9.02 14.41 19.85
N HIS A 63 8.41 14.21 18.69
CA HIS A 63 7.84 12.92 18.28
C HIS A 63 8.13 12.58 16.82
N VAL A 64 8.47 11.30 16.57
CA VAL A 64 8.61 10.71 15.23
C VAL A 64 7.48 9.70 15.04
N SER A 65 6.61 9.95 14.07
CA SER A 65 5.57 9.03 13.59
C SER A 65 6.00 8.45 12.25
N ALA A 66 6.40 7.19 12.23
CA ALA A 66 6.91 6.53 11.05
C ALA A 66 6.02 5.37 10.61
N CYS A 67 5.47 5.47 9.40
CA CYS A 67 4.76 4.41 8.72
C CYS A 67 5.69 3.80 7.66
N LEU A 68 6.10 2.55 7.88
CA LEU A 68 7.18 1.93 7.13
C LEU A 68 6.70 0.66 6.44
N ALA A 69 6.99 0.52 5.15
CA ALA A 69 6.87 -0.75 4.45
C ALA A 69 7.75 -1.81 5.11
N ASN A 70 7.36 -3.08 4.99
CA ASN A 70 8.07 -4.21 5.60
C ASN A 70 8.14 -4.16 7.14
N ALA A 71 7.22 -3.43 7.79
CA ALA A 71 6.96 -3.48 9.22
C ALA A 71 5.68 -4.32 9.46
N ASP A 72 5.71 -5.58 9.04
CA ASP A 72 4.53 -6.43 8.95
C ASP A 72 4.26 -7.16 10.28
N PHE A 73 5.29 -7.40 11.07
CA PHE A 73 5.20 -8.00 12.40
C PHE A 73 5.58 -7.02 13.52
N PRO A 74 5.02 -7.20 14.72
CA PRO A 74 5.41 -6.39 15.89
C PRO A 74 6.91 -6.39 16.16
N VAL A 75 7.61 -7.51 15.94
CA VAL A 75 9.06 -7.61 16.12
C VAL A 75 9.83 -6.74 15.13
N GLU A 76 9.33 -6.59 13.90
CA GLU A 76 9.92 -5.71 12.89
C GLU A 76 9.66 -4.23 13.23
N GLU A 77 8.44 -3.89 13.64
CA GLU A 77 8.11 -2.53 14.11
C GLU A 77 9.02 -2.13 15.29
N GLU A 78 9.23 -3.04 16.26
CA GLU A 78 10.10 -2.79 17.41
C GLU A 78 11.57 -2.63 17.00
N GLY A 79 12.07 -3.50 16.12
CA GLY A 79 13.44 -3.44 15.59
C GLY A 79 13.68 -2.14 14.80
N LEU A 80 12.74 -1.74 13.95
CA LEU A 80 12.81 -0.49 13.20
C LEU A 80 12.70 0.72 14.14
N ALA A 81 11.80 0.69 15.13
CA ALA A 81 11.69 1.75 16.12
C ALA A 81 12.99 1.93 16.93
N ALA A 82 13.66 0.82 17.28
CA ALA A 82 14.97 0.88 17.93
C ALA A 82 16.03 1.52 17.02
N ALA A 83 16.07 1.15 15.74
CA ALA A 83 16.99 1.73 14.77
C ALA A 83 16.73 3.24 14.55
N LEU A 84 15.46 3.67 14.51
CA LEU A 84 15.13 5.09 14.39
C LEU A 84 15.43 5.87 15.67
N ARG A 85 15.21 5.31 16.88
CA ARG A 85 15.59 5.93 18.15
C ARG A 85 17.09 6.21 18.21
N ALA A 86 17.92 5.29 17.68
CA ALA A 86 19.37 5.48 17.64
C ALA A 86 19.82 6.69 16.79
N ARG A 87 18.96 7.21 15.91
CA ARG A 87 19.22 8.43 15.14
C ARG A 87 18.98 9.73 15.90
N ALA A 88 18.33 9.66 17.07
CA ALA A 88 18.03 10.82 17.91
C ALA A 88 17.27 11.95 17.18
N TRP A 89 16.41 11.61 16.22
CA TRP A 89 15.59 12.60 15.52
C TRP A 89 14.47 13.18 16.36
N GLY A 90 14.01 12.41 17.36
CA GLY A 90 12.94 12.83 18.26
C GLY A 90 13.06 12.18 19.63
N ALA A 91 12.43 12.81 20.63
CA ALA A 91 12.40 12.30 21.99
C ALA A 91 11.61 10.98 22.10
N THR A 92 10.59 10.81 21.26
CA THR A 92 9.79 9.59 21.16
C THR A 92 9.66 9.15 19.70
N VAL A 93 9.58 7.83 19.48
CA VAL A 93 9.46 7.23 18.14
C VAL A 93 8.38 6.15 18.17
N GLU A 94 7.44 6.24 17.26
CA GLU A 94 6.47 5.18 16.97
C GLU A 94 6.63 4.72 15.52
N VAL A 95 6.65 3.41 15.32
CA VAL A 95 6.68 2.77 13.99
C VAL A 95 5.43 1.94 13.81
N ARG A 96 4.82 2.04 12.64
CA ARG A 96 3.70 1.21 12.19
C ARG A 96 3.93 0.77 10.74
N ASN A 97 3.21 -0.26 10.31
CA ASN A 97 3.15 -0.61 8.89
C ASN A 97 2.58 0.56 8.06
N ASP A 98 3.09 0.77 6.84
CA ASP A 98 2.72 1.88 5.94
C ASP A 98 1.24 1.88 5.54
N THR A 99 0.56 0.74 5.60
CA THR A 99 -0.88 0.63 5.33
C THR A 99 -1.72 1.45 6.32
N PHE A 100 -1.24 1.64 7.58
CA PHE A 100 -1.92 2.52 8.56
C PHE A 100 -1.90 3.99 8.14
N ALA A 101 -0.86 4.44 7.44
CA ALA A 101 -0.83 5.79 6.88
C ALA A 101 -1.93 5.99 5.84
N ILE A 102 -2.14 5.02 4.95
CA ILE A 102 -3.21 5.07 3.96
C ILE A 102 -4.59 5.09 4.65
N LEU A 103 -4.77 4.24 5.67
CA LEU A 103 -6.01 4.23 6.46
C LEU A 103 -6.28 5.62 7.07
N ARG A 104 -5.31 6.19 7.78
CA ARG A 104 -5.53 7.44 8.51
C ARG A 104 -5.63 8.67 7.58
N ALA A 105 -4.95 8.66 6.43
CA ALA A 105 -5.07 9.71 5.43
C ALA A 105 -6.50 9.80 4.86
N GLY A 106 -7.12 8.65 4.59
CA GLY A 106 -8.47 8.57 4.02
C GLY A 106 -9.62 8.65 5.05
N ALA A 107 -9.33 8.47 6.35
CA ALA A 107 -10.33 8.47 7.41
C ALA A 107 -10.36 9.83 8.16
N ALA A 108 -11.55 10.35 8.44
CA ALA A 108 -11.71 11.57 9.25
C ALA A 108 -11.20 11.34 10.69
N GLU A 109 -11.54 10.20 11.27
CA GLU A 109 -11.17 9.74 12.60
C GLU A 109 -10.26 8.50 12.50
N PRO A 110 -9.54 8.10 13.56
CA PRO A 110 -8.74 6.86 13.58
C PRO A 110 -9.64 5.63 13.66
N ARG A 111 -10.54 5.46 12.68
CA ARG A 111 -11.55 4.39 12.59
C ARG A 111 -11.78 3.96 11.14
N GLY A 112 -11.75 2.66 10.92
CA GLY A 112 -12.05 2.06 9.61
C GLY A 112 -11.12 0.93 9.25
N VAL A 113 -11.19 0.53 8.00
CA VAL A 113 -10.34 -0.50 7.39
C VAL A 113 -9.72 0.06 6.12
N ALA A 114 -8.46 -0.25 5.86
CA ALA A 114 -7.83 0.01 4.57
C ALA A 114 -7.38 -1.31 3.93
N VAL A 115 -7.72 -1.51 2.66
CA VAL A 115 -7.15 -2.55 1.81
C VAL A 115 -6.28 -1.87 0.78
N VAL A 116 -5.01 -2.23 0.74
CA VAL A 116 -4.01 -1.64 -0.15
C VAL A 116 -3.55 -2.70 -1.13
N CYS A 117 -3.79 -2.45 -2.42
CA CYS A 117 -3.34 -3.30 -3.51
C CYS A 117 -2.37 -2.51 -4.40
N GLY A 118 -1.09 -2.68 -4.13
CA GLY A 118 0.04 -2.13 -4.89
C GLY A 118 0.81 -3.24 -5.58
N ALA A 119 2.10 -3.39 -5.29
CA ALA A 119 2.89 -4.55 -5.71
C ALA A 119 2.33 -5.84 -5.10
N GLY A 120 2.10 -5.86 -3.78
CA GLY A 120 1.37 -6.88 -3.04
C GLY A 120 -0.03 -6.42 -2.65
N VAL A 121 -0.65 -7.15 -1.71
CA VAL A 121 -1.91 -6.78 -1.07
C VAL A 121 -1.74 -6.81 0.45
N ASN A 122 -2.28 -5.81 1.13
CA ASN A 122 -2.29 -5.72 2.59
C ASN A 122 -3.62 -5.14 3.09
N CYS A 123 -3.98 -5.46 4.32
CA CYS A 123 -5.15 -4.89 4.96
C CYS A 123 -4.88 -4.61 6.44
N VAL A 124 -5.28 -3.42 6.88
CA VAL A 124 -5.28 -3.06 8.30
C VAL A 124 -6.61 -2.42 8.67
N GLY A 125 -6.96 -2.53 9.94
CA GLY A 125 -8.08 -1.81 10.51
C GLY A 125 -7.70 -1.18 11.84
N MET A 126 -8.43 -0.13 12.24
CA MET A 126 -8.24 0.53 13.53
C MET A 126 -9.57 1.04 14.11
N ARG A 127 -9.58 1.18 15.45
CA ARG A 127 -10.64 1.83 16.22
C ARG A 127 -10.04 2.92 17.12
N PRO A 128 -10.86 3.91 17.53
CA PRO A 128 -10.41 4.97 18.44
C PRO A 128 -9.93 4.46 19.81
N ASP A 129 -10.40 3.28 20.24
CA ASP A 129 -9.98 2.63 21.50
C ASP A 129 -8.57 1.99 21.42
N GLY A 130 -7.87 2.11 20.29
CA GLY A 130 -6.54 1.58 20.05
C GLY A 130 -6.50 0.16 19.50
N ARG A 131 -7.63 -0.55 19.40
CA ARG A 131 -7.67 -1.88 18.76
C ARG A 131 -7.33 -1.77 17.28
N THR A 132 -6.55 -2.73 16.79
CA THR A 132 -6.18 -2.84 15.38
C THR A 132 -6.44 -4.26 14.85
N ALA A 133 -6.73 -4.36 13.56
CA ALA A 133 -6.69 -5.61 12.81
C ALA A 133 -5.55 -5.55 11.79
N ARG A 134 -4.82 -6.64 11.63
CA ARG A 134 -3.65 -6.74 10.75
C ARG A 134 -3.58 -8.10 10.08
N PHE A 135 -2.91 -8.12 8.93
CA PHE A 135 -2.50 -9.33 8.21
C PHE A 135 -0.99 -9.27 7.97
N PRO A 136 -0.28 -10.42 7.93
CA PRO A 136 1.18 -10.42 7.73
C PRO A 136 1.63 -9.86 6.38
N ALA A 137 0.82 -9.97 5.33
CA ALA A 137 1.06 -9.42 3.99
C ALA A 137 2.37 -9.84 3.30
N LEU A 138 2.80 -11.11 3.53
CA LEU A 138 4.03 -11.70 2.98
C LEU A 138 3.78 -12.51 1.70
N GLY A 139 2.64 -12.31 1.04
CA GLY A 139 2.24 -13.07 -0.13
C GLY A 139 1.75 -14.47 0.21
N ARG A 140 2.00 -15.45 -0.66
CA ARG A 140 1.40 -16.79 -0.54
C ARG A 140 1.73 -17.52 0.78
N ILE A 141 2.85 -17.22 1.41
CA ILE A 141 3.24 -17.82 2.69
C ILE A 141 2.32 -17.39 3.84
N SER A 142 1.74 -16.20 3.77
CA SER A 142 0.75 -15.67 4.73
C SER A 142 -0.70 -15.86 4.26
N GLY A 143 -0.90 -16.51 3.11
CA GLY A 143 -2.22 -16.77 2.54
C GLY A 143 -2.75 -15.65 1.66
N ASP A 144 -1.98 -14.62 1.36
CA ASP A 144 -2.39 -13.50 0.52
C ASP A 144 -2.37 -13.90 -0.96
N TRP A 145 -3.33 -13.41 -1.72
CA TRP A 145 -3.38 -13.60 -3.15
C TRP A 145 -3.61 -12.26 -3.87
N GLY A 146 -2.88 -12.02 -4.94
CA GLY A 146 -3.06 -10.83 -5.76
C GLY A 146 -1.97 -9.79 -5.57
N GLY A 147 -2.35 -8.50 -5.59
CA GLY A 147 -1.40 -7.43 -5.85
C GLY A 147 -0.96 -7.39 -7.31
N GLY A 148 -0.27 -6.34 -7.72
CA GLY A 148 0.19 -6.21 -9.12
C GLY A 148 1.14 -7.33 -9.53
N TRP A 149 2.05 -7.74 -8.64
CA TRP A 149 2.97 -8.85 -8.88
C TRP A 149 2.24 -10.19 -9.00
N GLY A 150 1.34 -10.50 -8.05
CA GLY A 150 0.58 -11.74 -8.07
C GLY A 150 -0.32 -11.86 -9.29
N LEU A 151 -0.97 -10.76 -9.68
CA LEU A 151 -1.79 -10.73 -10.89
C LEU A 151 -0.97 -10.94 -12.16
N ALA A 152 0.22 -10.33 -12.25
CA ALA A 152 1.13 -10.54 -13.38
C ALA A 152 1.63 -12.00 -13.45
N GLU A 153 1.96 -12.61 -12.30
CA GLU A 153 2.38 -14.01 -12.23
C GLU A 153 1.26 -14.97 -12.65
N GLU A 154 0.03 -14.75 -12.18
CA GLU A 154 -1.12 -15.56 -12.58
C GLU A 154 -1.42 -15.41 -14.09
N ALA A 155 -1.36 -14.18 -14.61
CA ALA A 155 -1.53 -13.93 -16.03
C ALA A 155 -0.48 -14.69 -16.87
N MET A 156 0.79 -14.63 -16.48
CA MET A 156 1.89 -15.37 -17.09
C MET A 156 1.68 -16.89 -16.99
N TRP A 157 1.26 -17.39 -15.83
CA TRP A 157 1.00 -18.83 -15.64
C TRP A 157 -0.09 -19.34 -16.59
N HIS A 158 -1.20 -18.62 -16.72
CA HIS A 158 -2.28 -18.98 -17.63
C HIS A 158 -1.87 -18.86 -19.09
N ALA A 159 -1.15 -17.81 -19.47
CA ALA A 159 -0.66 -17.60 -20.82
C ALA A 159 0.31 -18.71 -21.26
N ALA A 160 1.27 -19.08 -20.41
CA ALA A 160 2.23 -20.15 -20.71
C ALA A 160 1.53 -21.50 -20.89
N ARG A 161 0.55 -21.82 -20.04
CA ARG A 161 -0.21 -23.08 -20.15
C ARG A 161 -1.14 -23.11 -21.35
N ALA A 162 -1.66 -21.96 -21.78
CA ALA A 162 -2.45 -21.87 -23.00
C ALA A 162 -1.58 -22.12 -24.26
N GLU A 163 -0.36 -21.58 -24.29
CA GLU A 163 0.56 -21.73 -25.42
C GLU A 163 1.09 -23.16 -25.54
N ASP A 164 1.43 -23.81 -24.43
CA ASP A 164 1.99 -25.17 -24.43
C ASP A 164 0.95 -26.29 -24.36
N GLY A 165 -0.34 -25.96 -24.36
CA GLY A 165 -1.44 -26.94 -24.39
C GLY A 165 -1.82 -27.55 -23.04
N ARG A 166 -1.21 -27.13 -21.91
CA ARG A 166 -1.56 -27.59 -20.56
C ARG A 166 -2.78 -26.87 -19.98
N GLY A 167 -3.25 -25.77 -20.59
CA GLY A 167 -4.38 -24.96 -20.15
C GLY A 167 -5.36 -24.63 -21.26
N GLY A 168 -6.50 -24.02 -20.88
CA GLY A 168 -7.46 -23.51 -21.85
C GLY A 168 -6.95 -22.27 -22.59
N PRO A 169 -7.55 -21.93 -23.74
CA PRO A 169 -7.16 -20.75 -24.52
C PRO A 169 -7.43 -19.45 -23.75
N THR A 170 -6.53 -18.49 -23.92
CA THR A 170 -6.69 -17.13 -23.41
C THR A 170 -5.97 -16.13 -24.33
N ALA A 171 -6.56 -14.95 -24.49
CA ALA A 171 -5.94 -13.85 -25.22
C ALA A 171 -4.66 -13.31 -24.53
N LEU A 172 -4.44 -13.62 -23.26
CA LEU A 172 -3.21 -13.30 -22.53
C LEU A 172 -1.97 -13.90 -23.24
N ALA A 173 -2.09 -15.08 -23.88
CA ALA A 173 -0.99 -15.73 -24.58
C ALA A 173 -0.42 -14.88 -25.74
N ALA A 174 -1.24 -14.04 -26.35
CA ALA A 174 -0.79 -13.08 -27.36
C ALA A 174 -0.47 -11.70 -26.76
N ALA A 175 -1.29 -11.23 -25.81
CA ALA A 175 -1.20 -9.87 -25.29
C ALA A 175 0.05 -9.63 -24.43
N LEU A 176 0.45 -10.60 -23.59
CA LEU A 176 1.59 -10.42 -22.68
C LEU A 176 2.94 -10.32 -23.43
N PRO A 177 3.30 -11.22 -24.36
CA PRO A 177 4.54 -11.07 -25.11
C PRO A 177 4.51 -9.84 -26.02
N ALA A 178 3.38 -9.50 -26.64
CA ALA A 178 3.24 -8.33 -27.50
C ALA A 178 3.57 -7.01 -26.77
N HIS A 179 3.30 -6.93 -25.46
CA HIS A 179 3.67 -5.76 -24.64
C HIS A 179 5.19 -5.46 -24.67
N PHE A 180 6.01 -6.51 -24.79
CA PHE A 180 7.47 -6.40 -24.88
C PHE A 180 8.00 -6.53 -26.32
N GLY A 181 7.12 -6.53 -27.32
CA GLY A 181 7.51 -6.69 -28.72
C GLY A 181 8.00 -8.11 -29.07
N LEU A 182 7.50 -9.11 -28.35
CA LEU A 182 7.84 -10.52 -28.53
C LEU A 182 6.66 -11.30 -29.15
N ASP A 183 6.96 -12.36 -29.88
CA ASP A 183 5.99 -13.12 -30.70
C ASP A 183 5.33 -14.28 -29.95
N SER A 184 5.87 -14.70 -28.78
CA SER A 184 5.38 -15.86 -28.03
C SER A 184 5.61 -15.73 -26.53
N VAL A 185 4.80 -16.45 -25.76
CA VAL A 185 5.01 -16.55 -24.30
C VAL A 185 6.33 -17.24 -23.98
N TYR A 186 6.73 -18.22 -24.80
CA TYR A 186 8.04 -18.86 -24.67
C TYR A 186 9.17 -17.82 -24.75
N ALA A 187 9.14 -16.94 -25.75
CA ALA A 187 10.14 -15.88 -25.90
C ALA A 187 10.13 -14.90 -24.70
N LEU A 188 8.95 -14.58 -24.15
CA LEU A 188 8.82 -13.75 -22.97
C LEU A 188 9.40 -14.44 -21.71
N VAL A 189 9.09 -15.72 -21.51
CA VAL A 189 9.65 -16.51 -20.41
C VAL A 189 11.18 -16.58 -20.52
N GLU A 190 11.72 -16.86 -21.71
CA GLU A 190 13.17 -16.87 -21.95
C GLU A 190 13.81 -15.51 -21.65
N ALA A 191 13.21 -14.42 -22.14
CA ALA A 191 13.74 -13.08 -21.93
C ALA A 191 13.74 -12.66 -20.46
N LEU A 192 12.71 -13.02 -19.69
CA LEU A 192 12.64 -12.79 -18.24
C LEU A 192 13.62 -13.70 -17.48
N HIS A 193 13.74 -14.98 -17.86
CA HIS A 193 14.64 -15.93 -17.20
C HIS A 193 16.11 -15.57 -17.39
N LEU A 194 16.48 -15.13 -18.59
CA LEU A 194 17.84 -14.70 -18.92
C LEU A 194 18.10 -13.21 -18.61
N GLU A 195 17.21 -12.56 -17.88
CA GLU A 195 17.30 -11.15 -17.47
C GLU A 195 17.46 -10.15 -18.62
N ARG A 196 17.13 -10.52 -19.87
CA ARG A 196 17.05 -9.59 -21.00
C ARG A 196 15.94 -8.56 -20.79
N ILE A 197 14.87 -8.96 -20.10
CA ILE A 197 13.86 -8.09 -19.52
C ILE A 197 14.05 -8.16 -18.01
N PRO A 198 14.39 -7.04 -17.35
CA PRO A 198 14.52 -7.00 -15.89
C PRO A 198 13.26 -7.53 -15.19
N ALA A 199 13.42 -8.37 -14.17
CA ALA A 199 12.32 -9.00 -13.46
C ALA A 199 11.29 -7.99 -12.93
N VAL A 200 11.75 -6.80 -12.51
CA VAL A 200 10.89 -5.72 -12.04
C VAL A 200 9.85 -5.29 -13.09
N ARG A 201 10.14 -5.40 -14.37
CA ARG A 201 9.21 -5.02 -15.43
C ARG A 201 8.00 -5.94 -15.58
N ARG A 202 7.96 -7.10 -14.89
CA ARG A 202 6.77 -7.97 -14.87
C ARG A 202 5.51 -7.27 -14.37
N HIS A 203 5.65 -6.25 -13.50
CA HIS A 203 4.49 -5.48 -13.03
C HIS A 203 3.76 -4.74 -14.16
N GLU A 204 4.44 -4.47 -15.30
CA GLU A 204 3.84 -3.86 -16.49
C GLU A 204 2.77 -4.77 -17.13
N LEU A 205 2.77 -6.06 -16.82
CA LEU A 205 1.78 -7.03 -17.32
C LEU A 205 0.42 -6.90 -16.63
N THR A 206 0.35 -6.29 -15.45
CA THR A 206 -0.91 -6.07 -14.73
C THR A 206 -1.89 -5.18 -15.51
N PRO A 207 -1.51 -4.03 -16.06
CA PRO A 207 -2.37 -3.28 -16.97
C PRO A 207 -2.81 -4.07 -18.21
N VAL A 208 -1.92 -4.93 -18.76
CA VAL A 208 -2.26 -5.78 -19.91
C VAL A 208 -3.33 -6.81 -19.54
N LEU A 209 -3.24 -7.43 -18.36
CA LEU A 209 -4.29 -8.31 -17.82
C LEU A 209 -5.64 -7.57 -17.76
N PHE A 210 -5.68 -6.36 -17.22
CA PHE A 210 -6.91 -5.59 -17.11
C PHE A 210 -7.48 -5.21 -18.48
N ALA A 211 -6.65 -4.82 -19.44
CA ALA A 211 -7.07 -4.54 -20.81
C ALA A 211 -7.66 -5.79 -21.47
N THR A 212 -7.01 -6.95 -21.31
CA THR A 212 -7.47 -8.24 -21.84
C THR A 212 -8.81 -8.67 -21.21
N ALA A 213 -8.97 -8.43 -19.89
CA ALA A 213 -10.25 -8.66 -19.18
C ALA A 213 -11.36 -7.77 -19.73
N THR A 214 -11.08 -6.50 -20.02
CA THR A 214 -12.03 -5.55 -20.63
C THR A 214 -12.42 -6.01 -22.03
N ALA A 215 -11.49 -6.54 -22.81
CA ALA A 215 -11.77 -7.09 -24.15
C ALA A 215 -12.61 -8.38 -24.12
N GLY A 216 -12.86 -8.95 -22.94
CA GLY A 216 -13.81 -10.06 -22.78
C GLY A 216 -13.17 -11.42 -22.51
N ASP A 217 -11.86 -11.52 -22.39
CA ASP A 217 -11.19 -12.79 -22.12
C ASP A 217 -11.66 -13.40 -20.80
N PRO A 218 -12.16 -14.66 -20.79
CA PRO A 218 -12.73 -15.25 -19.59
C PRO A 218 -11.70 -15.53 -18.49
N VAL A 219 -10.47 -15.88 -18.86
CA VAL A 219 -9.38 -16.14 -17.92
C VAL A 219 -8.97 -14.84 -17.24
N ALA A 220 -8.72 -13.79 -18.02
CA ALA A 220 -8.38 -12.48 -17.46
C ALA A 220 -9.49 -11.94 -16.54
N ARG A 221 -10.76 -12.09 -16.94
CA ARG A 221 -11.92 -11.72 -16.10
C ARG A 221 -11.99 -12.52 -14.80
N SER A 222 -11.64 -13.81 -14.82
CA SER A 222 -11.64 -14.63 -13.60
C SER A 222 -10.56 -14.16 -12.62
N LEU A 223 -9.39 -13.77 -13.10
CA LEU A 223 -8.30 -13.24 -12.27
C LEU A 223 -8.69 -11.89 -11.63
N VAL A 224 -9.32 -11.00 -12.39
CA VAL A 224 -9.86 -9.74 -11.84
C VAL A 224 -10.98 -10.01 -10.83
N GLY A 225 -11.84 -11.00 -11.07
CA GLY A 225 -12.88 -11.42 -10.13
C GLY A 225 -12.31 -11.92 -8.81
N ARG A 226 -11.32 -12.81 -8.88
CA ARG A 226 -10.64 -13.32 -7.69
C ARG A 226 -9.95 -12.22 -6.90
N MET A 227 -9.33 -11.23 -7.56
CA MET A 227 -8.76 -10.07 -6.87
C MET A 227 -9.82 -9.29 -6.09
N ALA A 228 -11.04 -9.13 -6.65
CA ALA A 228 -12.14 -8.49 -5.94
C ALA A 228 -12.57 -9.30 -4.71
N GLU A 229 -12.65 -10.63 -4.82
CA GLU A 229 -12.98 -11.53 -3.71
C GLU A 229 -11.95 -11.42 -2.57
N GLU A 230 -10.66 -11.38 -2.88
CA GLU A 230 -9.59 -11.21 -1.89
C GLU A 230 -9.69 -9.86 -1.16
N VAL A 231 -9.90 -8.76 -1.89
CA VAL A 231 -10.11 -7.43 -1.30
C VAL A 231 -11.28 -7.44 -0.32
N VAL A 232 -12.40 -8.04 -0.71
CA VAL A 232 -13.61 -8.10 0.12
C VAL A 232 -13.41 -9.03 1.32
N ALA A 233 -12.75 -10.17 1.14
CA ALA A 233 -12.45 -11.10 2.23
C ALA A 233 -11.59 -10.43 3.30
N MET A 234 -10.49 -9.76 2.92
CA MET A 234 -9.63 -9.04 3.87
C MET A 234 -10.39 -7.93 4.60
N ALA A 235 -11.16 -7.11 3.86
CA ALA A 235 -11.96 -6.04 4.46
C ALA A 235 -12.97 -6.57 5.47
N THR A 236 -13.73 -7.61 5.09
CA THR A 236 -14.77 -8.18 5.93
C THR A 236 -14.20 -8.83 7.20
N VAL A 237 -13.08 -9.54 7.09
CA VAL A 237 -12.38 -10.12 8.25
C VAL A 237 -11.86 -9.03 9.18
N ALA A 238 -11.28 -7.94 8.65
CA ALA A 238 -10.81 -6.82 9.47
C ALA A 238 -11.98 -6.12 10.19
N LEU A 239 -13.10 -5.87 9.49
CA LEU A 239 -14.32 -5.31 10.08
C LEU A 239 -14.86 -6.21 11.20
N THR A 240 -14.86 -7.53 10.98
CA THR A 240 -15.32 -8.52 11.97
C THR A 240 -14.44 -8.51 13.21
N ARG A 241 -13.10 -8.56 13.05
CA ARG A 241 -12.15 -8.53 14.17
C ARG A 241 -12.25 -7.28 15.03
N LEU A 242 -12.76 -6.19 14.45
CA LEU A 242 -12.92 -4.90 15.12
C LEU A 242 -14.36 -4.62 15.56
N ASP A 243 -15.31 -5.57 15.41
CA ASP A 243 -16.73 -5.37 15.70
C ASP A 243 -17.33 -4.17 14.96
N LEU A 244 -16.95 -3.97 13.68
CA LEU A 244 -17.36 -2.82 12.86
C LEU A 244 -18.40 -3.17 11.77
N LEU A 245 -18.75 -4.45 11.57
CA LEU A 245 -19.74 -4.87 10.55
C LEU A 245 -21.13 -4.24 10.77
N GLY A 246 -21.48 -4.01 12.03
CA GLY A 246 -22.77 -3.43 12.42
C GLY A 246 -22.86 -1.92 12.34
N GLU A 247 -21.77 -1.22 11.98
CA GLU A 247 -21.66 0.23 12.00
C GLU A 247 -21.28 0.78 10.62
N GLU A 248 -21.74 2.00 10.31
CA GLU A 248 -21.25 2.68 9.10
C GLU A 248 -19.74 2.91 9.25
N THR A 249 -18.97 2.26 8.40
CA THR A 249 -17.50 2.23 8.54
C THR A 249 -16.81 2.45 7.20
N PRO A 250 -15.85 3.38 7.09
CA PRO A 250 -15.09 3.57 5.87
C PRO A 250 -14.21 2.34 5.59
N VAL A 251 -14.30 1.82 4.36
CA VAL A 251 -13.38 0.85 3.78
C VAL A 251 -12.56 1.56 2.71
N LEU A 252 -11.32 1.83 3.03
CA LEU A 252 -10.43 2.65 2.23
C LEU A 252 -9.64 1.76 1.27
N LEU A 253 -9.74 2.07 -0.01
CA LEU A 253 -9.12 1.33 -1.09
C LEU A 253 -7.89 2.10 -1.57
N GLY A 254 -6.71 1.56 -1.34
CA GLY A 254 -5.43 2.18 -1.66
C GLY A 254 -4.53 1.33 -2.55
N GLY A 255 -3.36 1.87 -2.89
CA GLY A 255 -2.39 1.21 -3.79
C GLY A 255 -2.75 1.33 -5.27
N GLY A 256 -1.75 1.23 -6.14
CA GLY A 256 -1.88 1.55 -7.57
C GLY A 256 -2.96 0.75 -8.31
N VAL A 257 -3.18 -0.52 -7.94
CA VAL A 257 -4.18 -1.38 -8.59
C VAL A 257 -5.61 -0.91 -8.26
N LEU A 258 -5.90 -0.60 -7.00
CA LEU A 258 -7.24 -0.12 -6.60
C LEU A 258 -7.44 1.36 -6.94
N ALA A 259 -6.40 2.18 -6.82
CA ALA A 259 -6.45 3.60 -7.17
C ALA A 259 -6.69 3.84 -8.67
N ALA A 260 -6.32 2.91 -9.54
CA ALA A 260 -6.62 2.95 -10.97
C ALA A 260 -8.13 2.89 -11.28
N ARG A 261 -8.98 2.51 -10.32
CA ARG A 261 -10.46 2.42 -10.46
C ARG A 261 -10.91 1.68 -11.70
N HIS A 262 -10.21 0.59 -12.03
CA HIS A 262 -10.60 -0.19 -13.21
C HIS A 262 -12.05 -0.70 -13.07
N PRO A 263 -12.95 -0.41 -14.04
CA PRO A 263 -14.39 -0.63 -13.86
C PRO A 263 -14.78 -2.05 -13.46
N LEU A 264 -14.11 -3.07 -14.03
CA LEU A 264 -14.39 -4.48 -13.70
C LEU A 264 -14.01 -4.83 -12.26
N LEU A 265 -12.91 -4.28 -11.74
CA LEU A 265 -12.46 -4.52 -10.37
C LEU A 265 -13.30 -3.70 -9.39
N ASP A 266 -13.41 -2.39 -9.61
CA ASP A 266 -14.14 -1.47 -8.72
C ASP A 266 -15.61 -1.87 -8.58
N GLY A 267 -16.28 -2.20 -9.70
CA GLY A 267 -17.66 -2.66 -9.69
C GLY A 267 -17.87 -3.94 -8.87
N ARG A 268 -17.02 -4.95 -9.09
CA ARG A 268 -17.10 -6.21 -8.34
C ARG A 268 -16.79 -6.06 -6.85
N VAL A 269 -15.78 -5.25 -6.51
CA VAL A 269 -15.46 -4.97 -5.10
C VAL A 269 -16.63 -4.30 -4.41
N ARG A 270 -17.26 -3.28 -5.03
CA ARG A 270 -18.42 -2.58 -4.46
C ARG A 270 -19.63 -3.49 -4.28
N GLU A 271 -19.95 -4.28 -5.30
CA GLU A 271 -21.07 -5.23 -5.28
C GLU A 271 -20.87 -6.28 -4.17
N ALA A 272 -19.70 -6.94 -4.15
CA ALA A 272 -19.43 -7.99 -3.18
C ALA A 272 -19.28 -7.45 -1.75
N LEU A 273 -18.71 -6.24 -1.59
CA LEU A 273 -18.63 -5.60 -0.27
C LEU A 273 -20.01 -5.20 0.25
N ALA A 274 -20.89 -4.66 -0.61
CA ALA A 274 -22.27 -4.34 -0.24
C ALA A 274 -23.06 -5.58 0.22
N ALA A 275 -22.79 -6.74 -0.36
CA ALA A 275 -23.40 -8.00 0.06
C ALA A 275 -22.83 -8.54 1.39
N ALA A 276 -21.49 -8.49 1.57
CA ALA A 276 -20.81 -9.08 2.73
C ALA A 276 -20.80 -8.15 3.97
N ALA A 277 -20.74 -6.84 3.75
CA ALA A 277 -20.68 -5.80 4.79
C ALA A 277 -21.54 -4.58 4.38
N PRO A 278 -22.88 -4.67 4.49
CA PRO A 278 -23.81 -3.65 3.94
C PRO A 278 -23.62 -2.23 4.50
N LYS A 279 -23.00 -2.09 5.67
CA LYS A 279 -22.70 -0.78 6.28
C LYS A 279 -21.28 -0.28 5.99
N ALA A 280 -20.47 -1.04 5.24
CA ALA A 280 -19.17 -0.60 4.78
C ALA A 280 -19.30 0.47 3.69
N VAL A 281 -18.53 1.55 3.80
CA VAL A 281 -18.54 2.65 2.82
C VAL A 281 -17.20 2.65 2.06
N PRO A 282 -17.13 2.01 0.86
CA PRO A 282 -15.88 1.95 0.10
C PRO A 282 -15.52 3.31 -0.50
N ARG A 283 -14.28 3.76 -0.26
CA ARG A 283 -13.71 5.00 -0.78
C ARG A 283 -12.28 4.76 -1.27
N VAL A 284 -11.94 5.29 -2.44
CA VAL A 284 -10.56 5.27 -2.93
C VAL A 284 -9.78 6.41 -2.29
N VAL A 285 -8.63 6.09 -1.71
CA VAL A 285 -7.74 7.08 -1.09
C VAL A 285 -6.89 7.74 -2.16
N THR A 286 -6.97 9.07 -2.24
CA THR A 286 -6.16 9.90 -3.13
C THR A 286 -5.18 10.78 -2.37
N ALA A 287 -5.38 10.95 -1.07
CA ALA A 287 -4.50 11.72 -0.21
C ALA A 287 -3.10 11.09 -0.10
N ALA A 288 -2.09 11.91 0.03
CA ALA A 288 -0.71 11.46 0.21
C ALA A 288 -0.58 10.68 1.54
N PRO A 289 0.01 9.47 1.57
CA PRO A 289 0.11 8.68 2.78
C PRO A 289 0.89 9.37 3.91
N VAL A 290 1.85 10.23 3.61
CA VAL A 290 2.56 11.03 4.62
C VAL A 290 1.62 11.91 5.46
N LEU A 291 0.47 12.34 4.91
CA LEU A 291 -0.60 12.96 5.69
C LEU A 291 -1.10 12.01 6.77
N GLY A 292 -1.32 10.75 6.43
CA GLY A 292 -1.76 9.75 7.39
C GLY A 292 -0.73 9.49 8.49
N ALA A 293 0.55 9.40 8.16
CA ALA A 293 1.62 9.32 9.14
C ALA A 293 1.64 10.54 10.08
N ALA A 294 1.40 11.74 9.54
CA ALA A 294 1.26 12.96 10.32
C ALA A 294 0.07 12.90 11.29
N LEU A 295 -1.10 12.50 10.78
CA LEU A 295 -2.32 12.41 11.59
C LEU A 295 -2.21 11.35 12.69
N LEU A 296 -1.56 10.21 12.43
CA LEU A 296 -1.27 9.19 13.45
C LEU A 296 -0.38 9.75 14.55
N GLY A 297 0.63 10.53 14.19
CA GLY A 297 1.47 11.20 15.17
C GLY A 297 0.70 12.24 16.00
N LEU A 298 -0.18 13.02 15.37
CA LEU A 298 -1.06 13.97 16.06
C LEU A 298 -2.04 13.28 17.01
N ASP A 299 -2.65 12.16 16.57
CA ASP A 299 -3.51 11.32 17.42
C ASP A 299 -2.72 10.83 18.66
N ARG A 300 -1.46 10.39 18.45
CA ARG A 300 -0.59 9.87 19.51
C ARG A 300 -0.23 10.91 20.57
N VAL A 301 0.01 12.16 20.16
CA VAL A 301 0.35 13.26 21.08
C VAL A 301 -0.88 13.99 21.64
N GLY A 302 -2.10 13.58 21.25
CA GLY A 302 -3.35 14.20 21.71
C GLY A 302 -3.55 15.62 21.19
N ALA A 303 -3.11 15.90 19.95
CA ALA A 303 -3.28 17.21 19.34
C ALA A 303 -4.78 17.53 19.11
N PRO A 304 -5.21 18.79 19.28
CA PRO A 304 -6.61 19.16 19.10
C PRO A 304 -7.01 19.17 17.61
N ASP A 305 -8.32 19.02 17.33
CA ASP A 305 -8.88 18.94 15.98
C ASP A 305 -8.45 20.07 15.01
N PRO A 306 -8.31 21.35 15.42
CA PRO A 306 -7.84 22.40 14.52
C PRO A 306 -6.43 22.13 13.94
N VAL A 307 -5.56 21.46 14.71
CA VAL A 307 -4.20 21.07 14.24
C VAL A 307 -4.31 20.00 13.17
N HIS A 308 -5.15 18.98 13.37
CA HIS A 308 -5.43 17.96 12.36
C HIS A 308 -6.00 18.59 11.07
N ALA A 309 -6.95 19.52 11.22
CA ALA A 309 -7.56 20.21 10.08
C ALA A 309 -6.53 21.04 9.28
N ARG A 310 -5.60 21.72 9.97
CA ARG A 310 -4.54 22.50 9.31
C ARG A 310 -3.60 21.63 8.50
N VAL A 311 -3.17 20.47 9.03
CA VAL A 311 -2.33 19.52 8.30
C VAL A 311 -3.08 18.95 7.09
N ARG A 312 -4.37 18.60 7.22
CA ARG A 312 -5.19 18.13 6.10
C ARG A 312 -5.28 19.18 4.99
N ALA A 313 -5.57 20.42 5.34
CA ALA A 313 -5.70 21.53 4.37
C ALA A 313 -4.42 21.72 3.55
N HIS A 314 -3.24 21.52 4.15
CA HIS A 314 -1.96 21.60 3.42
C HIS A 314 -1.86 20.56 2.27
N TYR A 315 -2.37 19.33 2.50
CA TYR A 315 -2.27 18.24 1.52
C TYR A 315 -3.48 18.15 0.57
N GLU A 316 -4.60 18.81 0.86
CA GLU A 316 -5.80 18.85 0.03
C GLU A 316 -5.85 20.06 -0.90
N GLY A 317 -5.04 21.08 -0.63
CA GLY A 317 -4.99 22.36 -1.37
C GLY A 317 -3.86 22.47 -2.39
N GLY A 318 -3.08 21.39 -2.60
CA GLY A 318 -1.91 21.36 -3.49
C GLY A 318 -2.19 20.69 -4.83
#